data_90aedb3167048400411403046b90361a
#
_entry.id   90aedb3167048400411403046b90361a
#
_cell.length_a   1.000
_cell.length_b   1.000
_cell.length_c   1.000
_cell.angle_alpha   90.00
_cell.angle_beta   90.00
_cell.angle_gamma   90.00
#
_symmetry.space_group_name_H-M   'P 1'
#
loop_
_entity.id
_entity.type
_entity.pdbx_description
1 polymer ?
#
loop_
_entity_poly.entity_id
_entity_poly.type
_entity_poly.pdbx_seq_one_letter_code
_entity_poly.pdbx_strand_id
1 'polypeptide(L)'
;MQDSILILDFGSQYTQLIARRVREMEVYSEIKPFNQVPKDLSNFKGVILSGSPFSVRDENALQVDLSGILGRLPVLGICYGAQYIAQLLGGKVEKSDKREYGKASLDIVSDHNKLFDGVELNSQVWMSHGDTITKIPEGFEILAKTDDIPIAAFGSNKQSFEAAVVCLQFHPEVTHSVEGFKILENFVRNMAGCEGNWTPAAFVNATVTDLKSKIGSDQVILGLSGGVDSSVAAALLHKAIGTQLICVFIDNGLLRKNEYEEVLHSYKDMGLRVIGVDAKAPFYAALKNVSDPETKRKAIGKAFIDIFEQQAKLLESTENKIAYLAQGTIYPDVIESVSVHGPSVTIKSHHNVGGLPEKLNLKIVEPLRMLFKDEVRRVGKEMGVAPDILNRHPFPGPGLGIRILGDITAEKVRLLQEADAIFINGLKEEGLYNEVWQAATILLPIFAVGVMGDERTYEQVVALRAVTSLDGMTAEWCHLPYAFLGKVSTDIINQVKGINRVVYDISTKPPATIEWE
;
A
#
# COMPACT_ATOMS: atom_id res chain seq x y z
N MET A 1 -26.44 -8.73 1.95
CA MET A 1 -25.63 -7.77 1.15
C MET A 1 -24.47 -7.34 2.00
N GLN A 2 -23.33 -7.05 1.40
CA GLN A 2 -22.17 -6.55 2.11
C GLN A 2 -22.35 -5.06 2.39
N ASP A 3 -22.18 -4.65 3.66
CA ASP A 3 -22.22 -3.24 4.03
C ASP A 3 -21.02 -2.51 3.41
N SER A 4 -21.26 -1.37 2.79
CA SER A 4 -20.19 -0.60 2.14
C SER A 4 -20.35 0.91 2.32
N ILE A 5 -19.22 1.60 2.37
CA ILE A 5 -19.11 3.06 2.39
C ILE A 5 -18.46 3.52 1.07
N LEU A 6 -19.11 4.43 0.38
CA LEU A 6 -18.56 5.11 -0.78
C LEU A 6 -17.67 6.27 -0.32
N ILE A 7 -16.46 6.35 -0.85
CA ILE A 7 -15.54 7.46 -0.60
C ILE A 7 -15.32 8.20 -1.92
N LEU A 8 -15.76 9.45 -1.99
CA LEU A 8 -15.52 10.32 -3.14
C LEU A 8 -14.18 11.05 -2.95
N ASP A 9 -13.25 10.76 -3.85
CA ASP A 9 -11.87 11.26 -3.81
C ASP A 9 -11.74 12.58 -4.55
N PHE A 10 -11.42 13.64 -3.82
CA PHE A 10 -11.10 14.97 -4.36
C PHE A 10 -9.59 15.20 -4.48
N GLY A 11 -8.78 14.14 -4.54
CA GLY A 11 -7.34 14.21 -4.71
C GLY A 11 -6.55 14.38 -3.42
N SER A 12 -7.13 14.06 -2.27
CA SER A 12 -6.42 14.08 -0.98
C SER A 12 -5.38 12.97 -0.89
N GLN A 13 -4.21 13.31 -0.39
CA GLN A 13 -3.22 12.30 0.00
C GLN A 13 -3.71 11.35 1.12
N TYR A 14 -4.77 11.71 1.84
CA TYR A 14 -5.33 10.93 2.95
C TYR A 14 -6.55 10.09 2.57
N THR A 15 -7.03 10.11 1.32
CA THR A 15 -8.22 9.35 0.90
C THR A 15 -8.07 7.85 1.19
N GLN A 16 -6.88 7.29 0.93
CA GLN A 16 -6.61 5.87 1.23
C GLN A 16 -6.62 5.58 2.73
N LEU A 17 -6.23 6.53 3.58
CA LEU A 17 -6.31 6.37 5.05
C LEU A 17 -7.77 6.31 5.52
N ILE A 18 -8.64 7.16 4.97
CA ILE A 18 -10.09 7.11 5.26
C ILE A 18 -10.62 5.70 4.93
N ALA A 19 -10.30 5.19 3.75
CA ALA A 19 -10.74 3.86 3.33
C ALA A 19 -10.23 2.75 4.25
N ARG A 20 -8.96 2.80 4.64
CA ARG A 20 -8.36 1.83 5.57
C ARG A 20 -9.02 1.87 6.95
N ARG A 21 -9.31 3.07 7.51
CA ARG A 21 -10.02 3.20 8.78
C ARG A 21 -11.39 2.55 8.74
N VAL A 22 -12.15 2.72 7.63
CA VAL A 22 -13.43 2.04 7.43
C VAL A 22 -13.24 0.51 7.37
N ARG A 23 -12.19 0.02 6.69
CA ARG A 23 -11.87 -1.41 6.59
C ARG A 23 -11.40 -2.03 7.91
N GLU A 24 -10.74 -1.26 8.76
CA GLU A 24 -10.38 -1.68 10.13
C GLU A 24 -11.61 -1.99 10.99
N MET A 25 -12.77 -1.41 10.64
CA MET A 25 -14.08 -1.68 11.25
C MET A 25 -14.81 -2.88 10.60
N GLU A 26 -14.14 -3.67 9.77
CA GLU A 26 -14.76 -4.78 9.02
C GLU A 26 -15.91 -4.35 8.09
N VAL A 27 -15.86 -3.11 7.60
CA VAL A 27 -16.80 -2.56 6.62
C VAL A 27 -16.07 -2.33 5.29
N TYR A 28 -16.68 -2.78 4.20
CA TYR A 28 -16.10 -2.52 2.87
C TYR A 28 -16.14 -1.03 2.55
N SER A 29 -15.07 -0.50 1.96
CA SER A 29 -15.01 0.86 1.46
C SER A 29 -14.59 0.87 0.00
N GLU A 30 -15.23 1.68 -0.81
CA GLU A 30 -14.90 1.85 -2.22
C GLU A 30 -14.55 3.29 -2.52
N ILE A 31 -13.34 3.53 -3.04
CA ILE A 31 -12.89 4.85 -3.47
C ILE A 31 -13.27 5.05 -4.94
N LYS A 32 -13.93 6.15 -5.23
CA LYS A 32 -14.20 6.63 -6.60
C LYS A 32 -13.74 8.07 -6.74
N PRO A 33 -13.21 8.47 -7.91
CA PRO A 33 -13.01 9.88 -8.22
C PRO A 33 -14.31 10.67 -8.02
N PHE A 34 -14.22 11.89 -7.51
CA PHE A 34 -15.39 12.74 -7.19
C PHE A 34 -16.38 12.88 -8.37
N ASN A 35 -15.90 12.83 -9.61
CA ASN A 35 -16.68 12.96 -10.85
C ASN A 35 -17.21 11.61 -11.40
N GLN A 36 -17.00 10.50 -10.69
CA GLN A 36 -17.42 9.14 -11.05
C GLN A 36 -18.37 8.54 -10.02
N VAL A 37 -19.38 9.31 -9.59
CA VAL A 37 -20.40 8.80 -8.66
C VAL A 37 -21.16 7.64 -9.33
N PRO A 38 -21.26 6.47 -8.64
CA PRO A 38 -22.02 5.34 -9.17
C PRO A 38 -23.51 5.71 -9.37
N LYS A 39 -24.08 5.27 -10.49
CA LYS A 39 -25.52 5.47 -10.73
C LYS A 39 -26.40 4.68 -9.78
N ASP A 40 -25.95 3.51 -9.40
CA ASP A 40 -26.60 2.67 -8.39
C ASP A 40 -25.88 2.79 -7.05
N LEU A 41 -26.55 3.33 -6.07
CA LEU A 41 -26.07 3.53 -4.71
C LEU A 41 -26.67 2.51 -3.71
N SER A 42 -27.44 1.55 -4.17
CA SER A 42 -28.17 0.60 -3.31
C SER A 42 -27.28 -0.26 -2.41
N ASN A 43 -26.04 -0.45 -2.81
CA ASN A 43 -25.04 -1.23 -2.05
C ASN A 43 -24.32 -0.41 -0.97
N PHE A 44 -24.50 0.93 -0.95
CA PHE A 44 -23.82 1.80 -0.01
C PHE A 44 -24.74 2.21 1.13
N LYS A 45 -24.20 2.17 2.35
CA LYS A 45 -24.86 2.59 3.60
C LYS A 45 -24.54 4.05 3.96
N GLY A 46 -23.48 4.62 3.40
CA GLY A 46 -23.07 6.00 3.64
C GLY A 46 -22.04 6.47 2.65
N VAL A 47 -21.80 7.77 2.61
CA VAL A 47 -20.83 8.41 1.71
C VAL A 47 -19.88 9.30 2.50
N ILE A 48 -18.59 9.23 2.19
CA ILE A 48 -17.55 10.13 2.74
C ILE A 48 -16.97 10.95 1.59
N LEU A 49 -16.93 12.28 1.75
CA LEU A 49 -16.23 13.19 0.85
C LEU A 49 -14.87 13.50 1.45
N SER A 50 -13.80 13.21 0.70
CA SER A 50 -12.43 13.40 1.18
C SER A 50 -12.00 14.88 1.21
N GLY A 51 -10.82 15.14 1.72
CA GLY A 51 -10.11 16.40 1.54
C GLY A 51 -9.63 16.60 0.10
N SER A 52 -9.01 17.75 -0.15
CA SER A 52 -8.40 18.10 -1.44
C SER A 52 -7.23 19.07 -1.23
N PRO A 53 -6.22 19.07 -2.11
CA PRO A 53 -5.20 20.13 -2.14
C PRO A 53 -5.72 21.45 -2.75
N PHE A 54 -6.92 21.43 -3.37
CA PHE A 54 -7.54 22.60 -4.00
C PHE A 54 -8.43 23.38 -3.01
N SER A 55 -8.80 24.61 -3.39
CA SER A 55 -9.78 25.43 -2.66
C SER A 55 -11.17 25.31 -3.31
N VAL A 56 -12.21 25.24 -2.50
CA VAL A 56 -13.61 25.34 -3.01
C VAL A 56 -13.93 26.71 -3.61
N ARG A 57 -13.08 27.71 -3.38
CA ARG A 57 -13.20 29.09 -3.87
C ARG A 57 -12.51 29.33 -5.21
N ASP A 58 -11.76 28.37 -5.70
CA ASP A 58 -11.08 28.46 -7.00
C ASP A 58 -12.11 28.46 -8.13
N GLU A 59 -11.83 29.16 -9.24
CA GLU A 59 -12.70 29.19 -10.42
C GLU A 59 -12.91 27.77 -11.00
N ASN A 60 -11.91 26.90 -10.86
CA ASN A 60 -11.94 25.50 -11.28
C ASN A 60 -12.12 24.53 -10.09
N ALA A 61 -12.84 24.96 -9.04
CA ALA A 61 -13.13 24.09 -7.89
C ALA A 61 -13.77 22.77 -8.32
N LEU A 62 -13.35 21.69 -7.68
CA LEU A 62 -13.87 20.34 -7.97
C LEU A 62 -15.33 20.26 -7.51
N GLN A 63 -16.23 19.95 -8.44
CA GLN A 63 -17.67 19.90 -8.18
C GLN A 63 -18.22 18.50 -8.43
N VAL A 64 -19.17 18.09 -7.59
CA VAL A 64 -19.89 16.81 -7.71
C VAL A 64 -21.38 17.03 -7.51
N ASP A 65 -22.18 16.33 -8.29
CA ASP A 65 -23.64 16.31 -8.05
C ASP A 65 -23.97 15.36 -6.90
N LEU A 66 -24.42 15.95 -5.79
CA LEU A 66 -24.84 15.22 -4.58
C LEU A 66 -26.36 15.06 -4.47
N SER A 67 -27.14 15.47 -5.49
CA SER A 67 -28.63 15.43 -5.46
C SER A 67 -29.18 14.01 -5.26
N GLY A 68 -28.47 13.00 -5.76
CA GLY A 68 -28.82 11.59 -5.57
C GLY A 68 -28.40 11.00 -4.22
N ILE A 69 -27.62 11.73 -3.42
CA ILE A 69 -26.99 11.27 -2.17
C ILE A 69 -27.58 11.97 -0.95
N LEU A 70 -27.62 13.31 -0.97
CA LEU A 70 -28.13 14.11 0.17
C LEU A 70 -29.58 13.76 0.47
N GLY A 71 -29.86 13.52 1.75
CA GLY A 71 -31.15 13.12 2.25
C GLY A 71 -31.50 11.64 2.06
N ARG A 72 -30.70 10.86 1.31
CA ARG A 72 -30.91 9.42 1.09
C ARG A 72 -29.93 8.55 1.84
N LEU A 73 -28.67 8.96 1.85
CA LEU A 73 -27.60 8.29 2.56
C LEU A 73 -26.95 9.25 3.56
N PRO A 74 -26.50 8.76 4.73
CA PRO A 74 -25.64 9.52 5.62
C PRO A 74 -24.37 9.99 4.89
N VAL A 75 -24.00 11.27 5.08
CA VAL A 75 -22.85 11.88 4.43
C VAL A 75 -21.91 12.45 5.48
N LEU A 76 -20.61 12.15 5.35
CA LEU A 76 -19.52 12.77 6.10
C LEU A 76 -18.62 13.57 5.16
N GLY A 77 -18.56 14.88 5.32
CA GLY A 77 -17.58 15.73 4.66
C GLY A 77 -16.34 15.92 5.52
N ILE A 78 -15.15 15.71 4.96
CA ILE A 78 -13.86 15.90 5.64
C ILE A 78 -13.07 17.00 4.94
N CYS A 79 -12.65 18.03 5.67
CA CYS A 79 -11.84 19.16 5.21
C CYS A 79 -12.46 19.82 3.95
N TYR A 80 -11.92 19.59 2.76
CA TYR A 80 -12.51 20.08 1.50
C TYR A 80 -13.96 19.62 1.33
N GLY A 81 -14.27 18.34 1.61
CA GLY A 81 -15.64 17.82 1.55
C GLY A 81 -16.61 18.57 2.46
N ALA A 82 -16.17 18.98 3.65
CA ALA A 82 -16.97 19.82 4.56
C ALA A 82 -17.19 21.23 3.99
N GLN A 83 -16.14 21.84 3.45
CA GLN A 83 -16.20 23.16 2.82
C GLN A 83 -17.10 23.13 1.57
N TYR A 84 -17.00 22.07 0.76
CA TYR A 84 -17.84 21.87 -0.42
C TYR A 84 -19.33 21.79 -0.05
N ILE A 85 -19.67 20.98 0.95
CA ILE A 85 -21.07 20.87 1.44
C ILE A 85 -21.55 22.22 1.97
N ALA A 86 -20.72 22.94 2.76
CA ALA A 86 -21.07 24.25 3.28
C ALA A 86 -21.41 25.21 2.15
N GLN A 87 -20.57 25.33 1.13
CA GLN A 87 -20.78 26.22 -0.01
C GLN A 87 -21.98 25.82 -0.87
N LEU A 88 -22.11 24.49 -1.17
CA LEU A 88 -23.20 23.95 -1.97
C LEU A 88 -24.59 24.27 -1.39
N LEU A 89 -24.69 24.25 -0.05
CA LEU A 89 -25.96 24.44 0.67
C LEU A 89 -26.19 25.87 1.18
N GLY A 90 -25.38 26.85 0.72
CA GLY A 90 -25.56 28.28 1.00
C GLY A 90 -24.88 28.82 2.27
N GLY A 91 -23.96 28.05 2.82
CA GLY A 91 -22.98 28.53 3.81
C GLY A 91 -21.90 29.39 3.17
N LYS A 92 -20.84 29.72 3.92
CA LYS A 92 -19.74 30.56 3.46
C LYS A 92 -18.39 29.99 3.85
N VAL A 93 -17.47 29.97 2.89
CA VAL A 93 -16.07 29.57 3.06
C VAL A 93 -15.19 30.74 2.65
N GLU A 94 -14.26 31.11 3.51
CA GLU A 94 -13.36 32.24 3.30
C GLU A 94 -11.91 31.80 3.47
N LYS A 95 -10.99 32.56 2.90
CA LYS A 95 -9.57 32.34 3.12
C LYS A 95 -9.26 32.65 4.59
N SER A 96 -8.61 31.71 5.27
CA SER A 96 -8.17 31.98 6.65
C SER A 96 -7.00 32.97 6.65
N ASP A 97 -7.06 33.96 7.53
CA ASP A 97 -5.94 34.90 7.77
C ASP A 97 -4.76 34.19 8.45
N LYS A 98 -5.03 33.13 9.18
CA LYS A 98 -4.04 32.21 9.79
C LYS A 98 -4.09 30.87 9.07
N ARG A 99 -2.96 30.39 8.57
CA ARG A 99 -2.84 29.02 8.08
C ARG A 99 -2.90 28.09 9.28
N GLU A 100 -3.88 27.18 9.28
CA GLU A 100 -4.06 26.23 10.37
C GLU A 100 -3.53 24.87 9.96
N TYR A 101 -2.29 24.63 10.34
CA TYR A 101 -1.61 23.37 10.17
C TYR A 101 -1.11 22.89 11.53
N GLY A 102 -1.56 21.72 11.95
CA GLY A 102 -1.05 21.09 13.16
C GLY A 102 -2.12 20.63 14.12
N LYS A 103 -1.73 20.54 15.38
CA LYS A 103 -2.55 20.04 16.48
C LYS A 103 -3.48 21.12 17.00
N ALA A 104 -4.75 20.78 17.19
CA ALA A 104 -5.74 21.62 17.86
C ALA A 104 -6.51 20.79 18.90
N SER A 105 -7.05 21.46 19.93
CA SER A 105 -7.93 20.85 20.92
C SER A 105 -9.38 21.01 20.49
N LEU A 106 -10.15 19.91 20.46
CA LEU A 106 -11.54 19.89 20.03
C LEU A 106 -12.48 20.14 21.21
N ASP A 107 -13.22 21.25 21.18
CA ASP A 107 -14.31 21.54 22.11
C ASP A 107 -15.65 21.14 21.47
N ILE A 108 -16.29 20.09 22.01
CA ILE A 108 -17.55 19.55 21.52
C ILE A 108 -18.68 20.40 22.10
N VAL A 109 -19.45 21.03 21.23
CA VAL A 109 -20.55 21.95 21.61
C VAL A 109 -21.89 21.24 21.72
N SER A 110 -22.12 20.20 20.91
CA SER A 110 -23.35 19.42 20.88
C SER A 110 -23.08 18.01 21.39
N ASP A 111 -23.57 17.73 22.60
CA ASP A 111 -23.47 16.43 23.27
C ASP A 111 -24.53 15.42 22.80
N HIS A 112 -25.45 15.84 21.94
CA HIS A 112 -26.54 15.01 21.44
C HIS A 112 -26.30 14.42 20.04
N ASN A 113 -25.18 14.77 19.40
CA ASN A 113 -24.88 14.27 18.07
C ASN A 113 -24.12 12.94 18.13
N LYS A 114 -24.67 11.92 17.49
CA LYS A 114 -24.10 10.57 17.45
C LYS A 114 -22.65 10.51 16.95
N LEU A 115 -22.19 11.52 16.19
CA LEU A 115 -20.83 11.54 15.66
C LEU A 115 -19.77 11.62 16.76
N PHE A 116 -20.09 12.29 17.88
CA PHE A 116 -19.17 12.49 18.99
C PHE A 116 -19.47 11.62 20.22
N ASP A 117 -20.32 10.59 20.06
CA ASP A 117 -20.62 9.65 21.15
C ASP A 117 -19.33 9.00 21.68
N GLY A 118 -19.06 9.18 22.98
CA GLY A 118 -17.91 8.60 23.67
C GLY A 118 -16.55 9.18 23.25
N VAL A 119 -16.53 10.32 22.55
CA VAL A 119 -15.31 11.07 22.24
C VAL A 119 -14.95 11.94 23.45
N GLU A 120 -13.67 11.88 23.89
CA GLU A 120 -13.19 12.65 25.02
C GLU A 120 -13.19 14.15 24.73
N LEU A 121 -13.61 14.96 25.72
CA LEU A 121 -13.57 16.42 25.64
C LEU A 121 -12.10 16.87 25.52
N ASN A 122 -11.87 17.95 24.74
CA ASN A 122 -10.54 18.50 24.47
C ASN A 122 -9.59 17.51 23.78
N SER A 123 -10.13 16.49 23.10
CA SER A 123 -9.34 15.57 22.31
C SER A 123 -8.53 16.30 21.23
N GLN A 124 -7.28 15.85 21.03
CA GLN A 124 -6.42 16.40 19.98
C GLN A 124 -6.90 16.00 18.60
N VAL A 125 -7.05 16.97 17.70
CA VAL A 125 -7.33 16.77 16.27
C VAL A 125 -6.26 17.41 15.40
N TRP A 126 -6.17 16.96 14.14
CA TRP A 126 -5.21 17.47 13.16
C TRP A 126 -5.89 18.38 12.14
N MET A 127 -5.47 19.63 12.12
CA MET A 127 -5.87 20.63 11.14
C MET A 127 -4.88 20.69 9.97
N SER A 128 -5.41 20.83 8.74
CA SER A 128 -4.57 20.96 7.53
C SER A 128 -5.34 21.68 6.43
N HIS A 129 -5.61 22.98 6.62
CA HIS A 129 -6.40 23.75 5.64
C HIS A 129 -5.97 25.23 5.58
N GLY A 130 -6.19 25.82 4.40
CA GLY A 130 -5.96 27.25 4.16
C GLY A 130 -7.24 28.08 4.05
N ASP A 131 -8.40 27.43 3.94
CA ASP A 131 -9.73 28.04 3.90
C ASP A 131 -10.54 27.60 5.11
N THR A 132 -11.40 28.49 5.64
CA THR A 132 -12.19 28.26 6.84
C THR A 132 -13.67 28.47 6.56
N ILE A 133 -14.52 27.63 7.14
CA ILE A 133 -15.97 27.77 7.11
C ILE A 133 -16.35 28.86 8.10
N THR A 134 -16.93 30.00 7.60
CA THR A 134 -17.30 31.15 8.41
C THR A 134 -18.82 31.24 8.66
N LYS A 135 -19.61 30.52 7.86
CA LYS A 135 -21.07 30.42 8.03
C LYS A 135 -21.55 29.02 7.63
N ILE A 136 -22.26 28.36 8.52
CA ILE A 136 -22.95 27.09 8.22
C ILE A 136 -24.20 27.31 7.38
N PRO A 137 -24.66 26.33 6.60
CA PRO A 137 -25.94 26.38 5.89
C PRO A 137 -27.14 26.49 6.84
N GLU A 138 -28.26 26.95 6.30
CA GLU A 138 -29.53 26.94 7.03
C GLU A 138 -29.96 25.50 7.32
N GLY A 139 -30.48 25.26 8.53
CA GLY A 139 -30.87 23.91 8.97
C GLY A 139 -29.71 23.03 9.46
N PHE A 140 -28.54 23.63 9.68
CA PHE A 140 -27.38 22.99 10.31
C PHE A 140 -27.08 23.62 11.67
N GLU A 141 -26.37 22.88 12.52
CA GLU A 141 -25.89 23.32 13.82
C GLU A 141 -24.37 23.07 13.96
N ILE A 142 -23.71 23.89 14.78
CA ILE A 142 -22.29 23.71 15.09
C ILE A 142 -22.18 22.57 16.11
N LEU A 143 -21.38 21.56 15.80
CA LEU A 143 -21.18 20.39 16.64
C LEU A 143 -19.90 20.50 17.48
N ALA A 144 -18.84 21.10 16.93
CA ALA A 144 -17.58 21.30 17.63
C ALA A 144 -16.84 22.53 17.11
N LYS A 145 -15.97 23.07 17.96
CA LYS A 145 -15.06 24.20 17.67
C LYS A 145 -13.65 23.90 18.20
N THR A 146 -12.69 24.73 17.87
CA THR A 146 -11.36 24.79 18.52
C THR A 146 -11.13 26.22 19.00
N ASP A 147 -10.02 26.46 19.69
CA ASP A 147 -9.68 27.81 20.16
C ASP A 147 -9.60 28.83 19.01
N ASP A 148 -9.12 28.39 17.84
CA ASP A 148 -8.92 29.25 16.67
C ASP A 148 -10.05 29.14 15.63
N ILE A 149 -10.81 28.01 15.58
CA ILE A 149 -11.84 27.69 14.58
C ILE A 149 -13.23 27.62 15.23
N PRO A 150 -14.10 28.59 14.98
CA PRO A 150 -15.47 28.58 15.52
C PRO A 150 -16.35 27.44 14.98
N ILE A 151 -16.03 26.89 13.79
CA ILE A 151 -16.80 25.84 13.13
C ILE A 151 -15.83 24.70 12.74
N ALA A 152 -15.38 23.91 13.72
CA ALA A 152 -14.55 22.73 13.49
C ALA A 152 -15.36 21.53 13.03
N ALA A 153 -16.63 21.44 13.45
CA ALA A 153 -17.59 20.46 12.96
C ALA A 153 -19.01 21.06 12.95
N PHE A 154 -19.81 20.64 11.99
CA PHE A 154 -21.22 21.01 11.90
C PHE A 154 -22.03 19.84 11.30
N GLY A 155 -23.34 19.84 11.56
CA GLY A 155 -24.21 18.77 11.08
C GLY A 155 -25.63 19.25 10.83
N SER A 156 -26.36 18.54 9.97
CA SER A 156 -27.77 18.81 9.69
C SER A 156 -28.64 18.48 10.88
N ASN A 157 -29.67 19.30 11.14
CA ASN A 157 -30.72 18.93 12.05
C ASN A 157 -31.71 17.91 11.40
N LYS A 158 -32.45 17.19 12.22
CA LYS A 158 -33.38 16.14 11.76
C LYS A 158 -34.53 16.64 10.87
N GLN A 159 -34.75 17.95 10.81
CA GLN A 159 -35.85 18.53 10.01
C GLN A 159 -35.37 18.84 8.57
N SER A 160 -34.08 19.01 8.38
CA SER A 160 -33.50 19.41 7.09
C SER A 160 -33.24 18.26 6.13
N PHE A 161 -32.83 17.10 6.67
CA PHE A 161 -32.51 15.92 5.87
C PHE A 161 -32.99 14.65 6.58
N GLU A 162 -33.56 13.70 5.81
CA GLU A 162 -33.96 12.38 6.31
C GLU A 162 -32.72 11.57 6.75
N ALA A 163 -31.67 11.58 5.95
CA ALA A 163 -30.36 11.02 6.30
C ALA A 163 -29.39 12.12 6.73
N ALA A 164 -28.66 11.91 7.82
CA ALA A 164 -27.79 12.91 8.41
C ALA A 164 -26.64 13.33 7.50
N VAL A 165 -26.35 14.63 7.49
CA VAL A 165 -25.16 15.21 6.85
C VAL A 165 -24.29 15.81 7.94
N VAL A 166 -23.06 15.32 8.10
CA VAL A 166 -22.08 15.80 9.09
C VAL A 166 -20.78 16.16 8.43
N CYS A 167 -20.10 17.17 8.96
CA CYS A 167 -18.94 17.79 8.34
C CYS A 167 -17.88 18.09 9.37
N LEU A 168 -16.63 17.78 9.05
CA LEU A 168 -15.44 17.99 9.87
C LEU A 168 -14.42 18.84 9.10
N GLN A 169 -13.95 19.92 9.69
CA GLN A 169 -12.89 20.74 9.10
C GLN A 169 -11.51 20.09 9.30
N PHE A 170 -11.36 19.21 10.29
CA PHE A 170 -10.14 18.47 10.62
C PHE A 170 -10.13 17.06 9.98
N HIS A 171 -8.98 16.39 10.09
CA HIS A 171 -8.74 15.06 9.54
C HIS A 171 -8.83 13.98 10.63
N PRO A 172 -9.96 13.27 10.77
CA PRO A 172 -10.10 12.19 11.75
C PRO A 172 -9.31 10.93 11.38
N GLU A 173 -8.96 10.76 10.11
CA GLU A 173 -8.30 9.56 9.59
C GLU A 173 -6.83 9.45 9.97
N VAL A 174 -6.17 10.56 10.30
CA VAL A 174 -4.73 10.57 10.61
C VAL A 174 -4.46 10.24 12.07
N THR A 175 -3.28 9.67 12.35
CA THR A 175 -2.87 9.24 13.71
C THR A 175 -2.74 10.40 14.71
N HIS A 176 -2.58 11.63 14.23
CA HIS A 176 -2.51 12.83 15.06
C HIS A 176 -3.88 13.26 15.63
N SER A 177 -4.99 12.77 15.08
CA SER A 177 -6.32 12.91 15.66
C SER A 177 -6.56 11.73 16.60
N VAL A 178 -6.37 11.95 17.91
CA VAL A 178 -6.33 10.88 18.92
C VAL A 178 -7.61 10.05 18.93
N GLU A 179 -8.78 10.71 18.96
CA GLU A 179 -10.10 10.06 18.92
C GLU A 179 -10.69 9.97 17.49
N GLY A 180 -9.85 10.21 16.47
CA GLY A 180 -10.31 10.24 15.08
C GLY A 180 -10.93 8.92 14.61
N PHE A 181 -10.39 7.78 15.06
CA PHE A 181 -10.98 6.46 14.79
C PHE A 181 -12.38 6.34 15.38
N LYS A 182 -12.60 6.80 16.60
CA LYS A 182 -13.89 6.76 17.28
C LYS A 182 -14.93 7.61 16.57
N ILE A 183 -14.55 8.79 16.08
CA ILE A 183 -15.41 9.68 15.28
C ILE A 183 -15.85 8.98 13.98
N LEU A 184 -14.91 8.37 13.27
CA LEU A 184 -15.20 7.60 12.04
C LEU A 184 -16.05 6.37 12.35
N GLU A 185 -15.79 5.66 13.45
CA GLU A 185 -16.59 4.52 13.90
C GLU A 185 -18.03 4.94 14.16
N ASN A 186 -18.26 6.05 14.85
CA ASN A 186 -19.59 6.59 15.10
C ASN A 186 -20.33 6.90 13.79
N PHE A 187 -19.65 7.48 12.79
CA PHE A 187 -20.25 7.68 11.48
C PHE A 187 -20.62 6.35 10.83
N VAL A 188 -19.69 5.41 10.75
CA VAL A 188 -19.86 4.13 10.04
C VAL A 188 -20.89 3.23 10.74
N ARG A 189 -20.83 3.11 12.09
CA ARG A 189 -21.68 2.23 12.86
C ARG A 189 -23.01 2.87 13.26
N ASN A 190 -22.95 4.05 13.89
CA ASN A 190 -24.11 4.63 14.55
C ASN A 190 -24.97 5.49 13.61
N MET A 191 -24.37 6.04 12.54
CA MET A 191 -25.08 6.88 11.57
C MET A 191 -25.38 6.13 10.27
N ALA A 192 -24.40 5.46 9.66
CA ALA A 192 -24.60 4.68 8.44
C ALA A 192 -25.16 3.26 8.70
N GLY A 193 -25.14 2.77 9.94
CA GLY A 193 -25.73 1.49 10.33
C GLY A 193 -25.01 0.27 9.75
N CYS A 194 -23.71 0.34 9.57
CA CYS A 194 -22.92 -0.79 9.11
C CYS A 194 -22.65 -1.77 10.25
N GLU A 195 -22.88 -3.07 10.03
CA GLU A 195 -22.70 -4.12 11.05
C GLU A 195 -21.29 -4.72 11.08
N GLY A 196 -20.53 -4.64 9.96
CA GLY A 196 -19.20 -5.22 9.84
C GLY A 196 -19.22 -6.69 9.41
N ASN A 197 -19.24 -6.89 8.12
CA ASN A 197 -19.26 -8.22 7.50
C ASN A 197 -18.13 -8.43 6.49
N TRP A 198 -17.21 -7.46 6.40
CA TRP A 198 -15.99 -7.54 5.59
C TRP A 198 -14.87 -8.23 6.38
N THR A 199 -15.02 -9.53 6.60
CA THR A 199 -14.03 -10.35 7.33
C THR A 199 -13.15 -11.15 6.36
N PRO A 200 -11.92 -11.55 6.75
CA PRO A 200 -11.07 -12.42 5.92
C PRO A 200 -11.78 -13.70 5.47
N ALA A 201 -12.51 -14.36 6.37
CA ALA A 201 -13.24 -15.58 6.05
C ALA A 201 -14.38 -15.34 5.03
N ALA A 202 -15.16 -14.27 5.18
CA ALA A 202 -16.21 -13.89 4.23
C ALA A 202 -15.60 -13.58 2.85
N PHE A 203 -14.51 -12.81 2.80
CA PHE A 203 -13.79 -12.50 1.57
C PHE A 203 -13.29 -13.77 0.88
N VAL A 204 -12.63 -14.68 1.61
CA VAL A 204 -12.12 -15.94 1.06
C VAL A 204 -13.25 -16.75 0.42
N ASN A 205 -14.38 -16.92 1.12
CA ASN A 205 -15.50 -17.72 0.62
C ASN A 205 -16.13 -17.11 -0.64
N ALA A 206 -16.34 -15.79 -0.64
CA ALA A 206 -16.89 -15.07 -1.79
C ALA A 206 -15.94 -15.14 -2.99
N THR A 207 -14.65 -14.86 -2.78
CA THR A 207 -13.62 -14.85 -3.84
C THR A 207 -13.42 -16.26 -4.44
N VAL A 208 -13.36 -17.31 -3.61
CA VAL A 208 -13.23 -18.70 -4.09
C VAL A 208 -14.44 -19.08 -4.95
N THR A 209 -15.64 -18.68 -4.56
CA THR A 209 -16.87 -18.95 -5.33
C THR A 209 -16.85 -18.22 -6.68
N ASP A 210 -16.48 -16.94 -6.69
CA ASP A 210 -16.35 -16.13 -7.91
C ASP A 210 -15.29 -16.69 -8.86
N LEU A 211 -14.11 -17.02 -8.35
CA LEU A 211 -13.02 -17.60 -9.13
C LEU A 211 -13.42 -18.93 -9.77
N LYS A 212 -14.09 -19.82 -9.02
CA LYS A 212 -14.61 -21.08 -9.57
C LYS A 212 -15.59 -20.86 -10.72
N SER A 213 -16.51 -19.93 -10.54
CA SER A 213 -17.50 -19.59 -11.57
C SER A 213 -16.87 -18.98 -12.82
N LYS A 214 -15.91 -18.07 -12.63
CA LYS A 214 -15.25 -17.32 -13.70
C LYS A 214 -14.29 -18.20 -14.53
N ILE A 215 -13.52 -19.06 -13.86
CA ILE A 215 -12.47 -19.86 -14.49
C ILE A 215 -13.03 -21.17 -15.07
N GLY A 216 -13.99 -21.79 -14.39
CA GLY A 216 -14.57 -23.06 -14.83
C GLY A 216 -13.52 -24.17 -14.93
N SER A 217 -13.37 -24.77 -16.11
CA SER A 217 -12.39 -25.82 -16.39
C SER A 217 -11.07 -25.33 -16.99
N ASP A 218 -10.92 -24.02 -17.21
CA ASP A 218 -9.73 -23.44 -17.84
C ASP A 218 -8.51 -23.48 -16.88
N GLN A 219 -7.31 -23.41 -17.46
CA GLN A 219 -6.07 -23.30 -16.69
C GLN A 219 -5.68 -21.85 -16.47
N VAL A 220 -5.04 -21.62 -15.33
CA VAL A 220 -4.52 -20.33 -14.90
C VAL A 220 -3.03 -20.41 -14.70
N ILE A 221 -2.27 -19.46 -15.26
CA ILE A 221 -0.84 -19.29 -14.97
C ILE A 221 -0.63 -18.10 -14.04
N LEU A 222 0.25 -18.25 -13.06
CA LEU A 222 0.61 -17.20 -12.09
C LEU A 222 2.11 -17.08 -11.97
N GLY A 223 2.65 -15.89 -12.16
CA GLY A 223 4.04 -15.58 -11.81
C GLY A 223 4.17 -15.37 -10.30
N LEU A 224 4.99 -16.20 -9.65
CA LEU A 224 5.35 -16.01 -8.24
C LEU A 224 6.57 -15.11 -8.12
N SER A 225 6.51 -14.17 -7.18
CA SER A 225 7.64 -13.29 -6.85
C SER A 225 8.33 -13.62 -5.52
N GLY A 226 7.84 -14.65 -4.80
CA GLY A 226 8.26 -14.90 -3.42
C GLY A 226 7.67 -13.93 -2.40
N GLY A 227 6.93 -12.92 -2.86
CA GLY A 227 6.28 -11.92 -2.02
C GLY A 227 4.92 -12.36 -1.47
N VAL A 228 4.43 -11.63 -0.45
CA VAL A 228 3.16 -11.90 0.23
C VAL A 228 1.98 -11.97 -0.73
N ASP A 229 1.87 -10.98 -1.64
CA ASP A 229 0.68 -10.83 -2.50
C ASP A 229 0.55 -11.99 -3.49
N SER A 230 1.64 -12.33 -4.19
CA SER A 230 1.64 -13.47 -5.11
C SER A 230 1.38 -14.80 -4.41
N SER A 231 1.87 -14.97 -3.17
CA SER A 231 1.65 -16.18 -2.37
C SER A 231 0.19 -16.30 -1.91
N VAL A 232 -0.43 -15.22 -1.46
CA VAL A 232 -1.84 -15.21 -1.05
C VAL A 232 -2.76 -15.38 -2.25
N ALA A 233 -2.44 -14.75 -3.40
CA ALA A 233 -3.15 -14.98 -4.65
C ALA A 233 -3.08 -16.45 -5.09
N ALA A 234 -1.90 -17.08 -4.99
CA ALA A 234 -1.71 -18.51 -5.28
C ALA A 234 -2.56 -19.39 -4.36
N ALA A 235 -2.57 -19.11 -3.05
CA ALA A 235 -3.36 -19.86 -2.08
C ALA A 235 -4.87 -19.79 -2.38
N LEU A 236 -5.39 -18.59 -2.67
CA LEU A 236 -6.81 -18.39 -3.03
C LEU A 236 -7.18 -19.12 -4.32
N LEU A 237 -6.36 -19.00 -5.35
CA LEU A 237 -6.56 -19.70 -6.62
C LEU A 237 -6.47 -21.20 -6.44
N HIS A 238 -5.47 -21.70 -5.70
CA HIS A 238 -5.35 -23.14 -5.42
C HIS A 238 -6.58 -23.69 -4.68
N LYS A 239 -7.09 -22.96 -3.69
CA LYS A 239 -8.34 -23.33 -2.99
C LYS A 239 -9.56 -23.33 -3.93
N ALA A 240 -9.58 -22.42 -4.92
CA ALA A 240 -10.67 -22.32 -5.88
C ALA A 240 -10.62 -23.41 -6.97
N ILE A 241 -9.47 -23.62 -7.61
CA ILE A 241 -9.34 -24.39 -8.85
C ILE A 241 -8.30 -25.54 -8.78
N GLY A 242 -7.63 -25.72 -7.63
CA GLY A 242 -6.71 -26.83 -7.41
C GLY A 242 -5.57 -26.91 -8.44
N THR A 243 -5.44 -28.05 -9.08
CA THR A 243 -4.36 -28.36 -10.05
C THR A 243 -4.45 -27.60 -11.38
N GLN A 244 -5.55 -26.87 -11.65
CA GLN A 244 -5.67 -25.99 -12.82
C GLN A 244 -4.77 -24.75 -12.69
N LEU A 245 -4.31 -24.44 -11.46
CA LEU A 245 -3.32 -23.39 -11.22
C LEU A 245 -1.91 -23.89 -11.50
N ILE A 246 -1.18 -23.22 -12.37
CA ILE A 246 0.23 -23.44 -12.65
C ILE A 246 0.99 -22.17 -12.20
N CYS A 247 1.89 -22.33 -11.24
CA CYS A 247 2.73 -21.26 -10.75
C CYS A 247 4.11 -21.32 -11.40
N VAL A 248 4.66 -20.19 -11.80
CA VAL A 248 6.02 -20.06 -12.35
C VAL A 248 6.85 -19.16 -11.43
N PHE A 249 7.96 -19.67 -10.92
CA PHE A 249 8.91 -18.92 -10.12
C PHE A 249 10.25 -18.81 -10.85
N ILE A 250 10.69 -17.58 -11.13
CA ILE A 250 11.86 -17.30 -11.95
C ILE A 250 13.03 -16.87 -11.05
N ASP A 251 14.12 -17.62 -11.06
CA ASP A 251 15.40 -17.19 -10.52
C ASP A 251 16.09 -16.27 -11.52
N ASN A 252 16.00 -15.00 -11.27
CA ASN A 252 16.62 -13.94 -12.07
C ASN A 252 18.10 -13.67 -11.72
N GLY A 253 18.66 -14.41 -10.76
CA GLY A 253 19.99 -14.18 -10.24
C GLY A 253 20.13 -12.95 -9.34
N LEU A 254 19.02 -12.23 -9.05
CA LEU A 254 18.99 -11.03 -8.22
C LEU A 254 18.17 -11.24 -6.94
N LEU A 255 17.86 -12.50 -6.62
CA LEU A 255 17.22 -12.90 -5.37
C LEU A 255 18.21 -12.83 -4.20
N ARG A 256 17.71 -12.84 -2.97
CA ARG A 256 18.54 -13.00 -1.77
C ARG A 256 19.25 -14.36 -1.76
N LYS A 257 20.25 -14.49 -0.94
CA LYS A 257 20.96 -15.75 -0.73
C LYS A 257 19.99 -16.87 -0.35
N ASN A 258 20.03 -18.01 -1.06
CA ASN A 258 19.18 -19.20 -0.90
C ASN A 258 17.67 -18.98 -1.06
N GLU A 259 17.25 -17.79 -1.46
CA GLU A 259 15.82 -17.44 -1.52
C GLU A 259 15.06 -18.32 -2.54
N TYR A 260 15.71 -18.70 -3.64
CA TYR A 260 15.08 -19.53 -4.66
C TYR A 260 14.66 -20.90 -4.10
N GLU A 261 15.57 -21.58 -3.43
CA GLU A 261 15.35 -22.90 -2.84
C GLU A 261 14.34 -22.82 -1.68
N GLU A 262 14.49 -21.82 -0.81
CA GLU A 262 13.61 -21.61 0.33
C GLU A 262 12.16 -21.36 -0.10
N VAL A 263 11.97 -20.54 -1.13
CA VAL A 263 10.64 -20.20 -1.66
C VAL A 263 10.01 -21.42 -2.33
N LEU A 264 10.75 -22.17 -3.14
CA LEU A 264 10.24 -23.40 -3.75
C LEU A 264 9.82 -24.44 -2.72
N HIS A 265 10.62 -24.58 -1.63
CA HIS A 265 10.27 -25.48 -0.53
C HIS A 265 8.97 -25.06 0.16
N SER A 266 8.84 -23.79 0.52
CA SER A 266 7.64 -23.25 1.16
C SER A 266 6.38 -23.42 0.31
N TYR A 267 6.48 -23.26 -1.00
CA TYR A 267 5.33 -23.45 -1.89
C TYR A 267 4.95 -24.93 -2.08
N LYS A 268 5.92 -25.83 -2.03
CA LYS A 268 5.66 -27.27 -2.04
C LYS A 268 4.84 -27.68 -0.83
N ASP A 269 5.15 -27.13 0.35
CA ASP A 269 4.41 -27.41 1.58
C ASP A 269 2.96 -26.88 1.53
N MET A 270 2.70 -25.85 0.71
CA MET A 270 1.35 -25.36 0.43
C MET A 270 0.57 -26.21 -0.60
N GLY A 271 1.17 -27.28 -1.15
CA GLY A 271 0.56 -28.11 -2.17
C GLY A 271 0.46 -27.46 -3.56
N LEU A 272 1.17 -26.37 -3.80
CA LEU A 272 1.15 -25.64 -5.07
C LEU A 272 1.97 -26.38 -6.14
N ARG A 273 1.46 -26.40 -7.38
CA ARG A 273 2.22 -26.81 -8.56
C ARG A 273 3.10 -25.66 -9.01
N VAL A 274 4.40 -25.67 -8.64
CA VAL A 274 5.35 -24.61 -8.97
C VAL A 274 6.41 -25.12 -9.93
N ILE A 275 6.62 -24.37 -11.01
CA ILE A 275 7.69 -24.59 -11.98
C ILE A 275 8.77 -23.56 -11.69
N GLY A 276 9.92 -24.02 -11.22
CA GLY A 276 11.09 -23.21 -11.02
C GLY A 276 11.89 -23.05 -12.32
N VAL A 277 12.26 -21.81 -12.66
CA VAL A 277 13.00 -21.49 -13.89
C VAL A 277 14.30 -20.78 -13.53
N ASP A 278 15.45 -21.39 -13.81
CA ASP A 278 16.74 -20.72 -13.73
C ASP A 278 16.92 -19.83 -14.97
N ALA A 279 16.92 -18.52 -14.75
CA ALA A 279 17.05 -17.52 -15.77
C ALA A 279 18.20 -16.51 -15.49
N LYS A 280 19.16 -16.84 -14.61
CA LYS A 280 20.27 -15.96 -14.23
C LYS A 280 21.02 -15.41 -15.43
N ALA A 281 21.36 -16.27 -16.39
CA ALA A 281 22.15 -15.89 -17.56
C ALA A 281 21.47 -14.85 -18.47
N PRO A 282 20.17 -14.99 -18.87
CA PRO A 282 19.44 -13.96 -19.59
C PRO A 282 19.38 -12.62 -18.87
N PHE A 283 19.13 -12.62 -17.54
CA PHE A 283 19.08 -11.37 -16.78
C PHE A 283 20.44 -10.67 -16.70
N TYR A 284 21.52 -11.41 -16.43
CA TYR A 284 22.86 -10.82 -16.44
C TYR A 284 23.25 -10.30 -17.84
N ALA A 285 22.83 -10.95 -18.90
CA ALA A 285 23.05 -10.48 -20.27
C ALA A 285 22.29 -9.17 -20.54
N ALA A 286 21.05 -9.05 -20.10
CA ALA A 286 20.24 -7.85 -20.25
C ALA A 286 20.76 -6.66 -19.42
N LEU A 287 21.44 -6.93 -18.31
CA LEU A 287 21.98 -5.91 -17.39
C LEU A 287 23.44 -5.56 -17.66
N LYS A 288 24.08 -6.18 -18.63
CA LYS A 288 25.48 -5.93 -18.95
C LYS A 288 25.71 -4.47 -19.37
N ASN A 289 26.58 -3.77 -18.65
CA ASN A 289 26.91 -2.34 -18.85
C ASN A 289 25.72 -1.39 -18.61
N VAL A 290 24.69 -1.80 -17.87
CA VAL A 290 23.55 -0.97 -17.47
C VAL A 290 23.77 -0.48 -16.04
N SER A 291 23.91 0.84 -15.86
CA SER A 291 24.15 1.48 -14.56
C SER A 291 23.03 2.46 -14.15
N ASP A 292 22.24 2.94 -15.11
CA ASP A 292 21.12 3.84 -14.85
C ASP A 292 19.95 3.09 -14.21
N PRO A 293 19.41 3.58 -13.07
CA PRO A 293 18.37 2.87 -12.31
C PRO A 293 17.10 2.56 -13.10
N GLU A 294 16.63 3.51 -13.90
CA GLU A 294 15.40 3.34 -14.67
C GLU A 294 15.61 2.34 -15.82
N THR A 295 16.77 2.39 -16.45
CA THR A 295 17.18 1.43 -17.50
C THR A 295 17.31 0.02 -16.92
N LYS A 296 17.88 -0.15 -15.71
CA LYS A 296 17.91 -1.43 -14.99
C LYS A 296 16.50 -1.99 -14.78
N ARG A 297 15.59 -1.18 -14.25
CA ARG A 297 14.19 -1.58 -14.01
C ARG A 297 13.50 -2.05 -15.28
N LYS A 298 13.67 -1.30 -16.38
CA LYS A 298 13.13 -1.65 -17.70
C LYS A 298 13.73 -2.95 -18.26
N ALA A 299 15.04 -3.12 -18.15
CA ALA A 299 15.72 -4.33 -18.61
C ALA A 299 15.28 -5.57 -17.84
N ILE A 300 15.19 -5.47 -16.51
CA ILE A 300 14.71 -6.54 -15.63
C ILE A 300 13.25 -6.88 -15.94
N GLY A 301 12.38 -5.88 -16.03
CA GLY A 301 10.96 -6.07 -16.34
C GLY A 301 10.76 -6.74 -17.69
N LYS A 302 11.49 -6.30 -18.73
CA LYS A 302 11.44 -6.92 -20.05
C LYS A 302 11.91 -8.37 -20.04
N ALA A 303 13.04 -8.66 -19.41
CA ALA A 303 13.55 -10.03 -19.30
C ALA A 303 12.55 -10.95 -18.58
N PHE A 304 11.91 -10.45 -17.52
CA PHE A 304 10.83 -11.17 -16.83
C PHE A 304 9.69 -11.54 -17.77
N ILE A 305 9.20 -10.57 -18.54
CA ILE A 305 8.11 -10.74 -19.50
C ILE A 305 8.49 -11.79 -20.56
N ASP A 306 9.67 -11.65 -21.16
CA ASP A 306 10.13 -12.51 -22.23
C ASP A 306 10.26 -13.98 -21.77
N ILE A 307 10.81 -14.22 -20.56
CA ILE A 307 10.97 -15.56 -19.98
C ILE A 307 9.62 -16.14 -19.58
N PHE A 308 8.74 -15.34 -18.96
CA PHE A 308 7.42 -15.79 -18.58
C PHE A 308 6.58 -16.19 -19.80
N GLU A 309 6.66 -15.40 -20.89
CA GLU A 309 6.01 -15.70 -22.17
C GLU A 309 6.52 -17.02 -22.76
N GLN A 310 7.83 -17.26 -22.72
CA GLN A 310 8.41 -18.53 -23.17
C GLN A 310 7.87 -19.72 -22.37
N GLN A 311 7.81 -19.58 -21.04
CA GLN A 311 7.28 -20.64 -20.18
C GLN A 311 5.79 -20.88 -20.41
N ALA A 312 5.00 -19.83 -20.57
CA ALA A 312 3.58 -19.95 -20.86
C ALA A 312 3.33 -20.71 -22.19
N LYS A 313 4.07 -20.37 -23.25
CA LYS A 313 3.98 -21.07 -24.55
C LYS A 313 4.43 -22.53 -24.47
N LEU A 314 5.48 -22.82 -23.70
CA LEU A 314 5.95 -24.20 -23.51
C LEU A 314 4.88 -25.04 -22.79
N LEU A 315 4.25 -24.51 -21.78
CA LEU A 315 3.19 -25.14 -21.02
C LEU A 315 1.92 -25.33 -21.88
N GLU A 316 1.54 -24.35 -22.68
CA GLU A 316 0.39 -24.46 -23.60
C GLU A 316 0.58 -25.56 -24.63
N SER A 317 1.81 -25.85 -25.05
CA SER A 317 2.11 -26.95 -26.01
C SER A 317 2.03 -28.35 -25.40
N THR A 318 2.15 -28.49 -24.07
CA THR A 318 2.22 -29.76 -23.34
C THR A 318 0.99 -30.05 -22.50
N GLU A 319 0.17 -29.03 -22.21
CA GLU A 319 -0.96 -29.05 -21.30
C GLU A 319 -2.25 -28.60 -22.01
N ASN A 320 -3.34 -28.59 -21.27
CA ASN A 320 -4.58 -27.95 -21.74
C ASN A 320 -4.39 -26.45 -21.92
N LYS A 321 -5.24 -25.84 -22.75
CA LYS A 321 -5.18 -24.42 -23.05
C LYS A 321 -5.16 -23.56 -21.79
N ILE A 322 -4.11 -22.75 -21.62
CA ILE A 322 -4.04 -21.71 -20.60
C ILE A 322 -4.91 -20.53 -21.06
N ALA A 323 -5.94 -20.18 -20.30
CA ALA A 323 -6.87 -19.11 -20.66
C ALA A 323 -6.71 -17.84 -19.81
N TYR A 324 -6.09 -17.97 -18.64
CA TYR A 324 -5.99 -16.87 -17.67
C TYR A 324 -4.55 -16.64 -17.21
N LEU A 325 -4.21 -15.35 -17.06
CA LEU A 325 -3.04 -14.88 -16.32
C LEU A 325 -3.52 -14.32 -14.97
N ALA A 326 -3.03 -14.87 -13.88
CA ALA A 326 -3.30 -14.34 -12.56
C ALA A 326 -2.25 -13.30 -12.15
N GLN A 327 -2.70 -12.24 -11.48
CA GLN A 327 -1.86 -11.17 -10.96
C GLN A 327 -2.19 -10.90 -9.48
N GLY A 328 -1.16 -10.58 -8.70
CA GLY A 328 -1.27 -10.22 -7.30
C GLY A 328 -1.57 -8.72 -7.07
N THR A 329 -2.25 -8.07 -8.00
CA THR A 329 -2.67 -6.67 -7.89
C THR A 329 -3.50 -6.45 -6.64
N ILE A 330 -3.19 -5.43 -5.86
CA ILE A 330 -3.91 -5.03 -4.65
C ILE A 330 -4.62 -3.69 -4.84
N TYR A 331 -5.50 -3.33 -3.89
CA TYR A 331 -6.37 -2.16 -4.03
C TYR A 331 -5.62 -0.82 -4.21
N PRO A 332 -4.51 -0.54 -3.50
CA PRO A 332 -3.69 0.65 -3.77
C PRO A 332 -3.18 0.74 -5.22
N ASP A 333 -2.77 -0.37 -5.83
CA ASP A 333 -2.31 -0.38 -7.24
C ASP A 333 -3.43 0.03 -8.20
N VAL A 334 -4.67 -0.36 -7.89
CA VAL A 334 -5.87 0.01 -8.68
C VAL A 334 -6.16 1.49 -8.57
N ILE A 335 -6.11 2.05 -7.37
CA ILE A 335 -6.41 3.47 -7.12
C ILE A 335 -5.36 4.35 -7.79
N GLU A 336 -4.07 4.02 -7.66
CA GLU A 336 -2.96 4.76 -8.27
C GLU A 336 -3.03 4.75 -9.81
N SER A 337 -3.59 3.70 -10.41
CA SER A 337 -3.78 3.61 -11.89
C SER A 337 -4.91 4.50 -12.42
N VAL A 338 -5.84 4.94 -11.58
CA VAL A 338 -7.02 5.74 -11.94
C VAL A 338 -6.86 7.20 -11.52
N SER A 339 -5.64 7.71 -11.35
CA SER A 339 -5.38 9.04 -10.81
C SER A 339 -6.19 10.13 -11.52
N VAL A 340 -6.98 10.87 -10.74
CA VAL A 340 -7.67 12.10 -11.11
C VAL A 340 -6.61 13.17 -11.38
N HIS A 341 -6.80 13.97 -12.44
CA HIS A 341 -5.93 15.08 -12.81
C HIS A 341 -5.50 15.93 -11.61
N GLY A 342 -4.25 15.78 -11.20
CA GLY A 342 -3.56 16.56 -10.20
C GLY A 342 -2.05 16.40 -10.36
N PRO A 343 -1.21 17.29 -9.77
CA PRO A 343 0.24 17.25 -9.92
C PRO A 343 0.91 16.05 -9.24
N SER A 344 0.19 15.09 -8.70
CA SER A 344 0.73 13.80 -8.32
C SER A 344 1.07 13.02 -9.58
N VAL A 345 2.32 13.18 -9.99
CA VAL A 345 2.96 12.37 -11.02
C VAL A 345 2.64 10.91 -10.74
N THR A 346 2.15 10.19 -11.75
CA THR A 346 1.96 8.74 -11.74
C THR A 346 3.26 8.07 -11.28
N ILE A 347 3.35 7.75 -9.99
CA ILE A 347 4.63 7.33 -9.35
C ILE A 347 4.93 5.85 -9.65
N LYS A 348 3.96 5.08 -10.17
CA LYS A 348 4.17 3.64 -10.40
C LYS A 348 3.54 3.14 -11.70
N SER A 349 4.30 3.18 -12.79
CA SER A 349 4.02 2.42 -14.02
C SER A 349 4.50 0.95 -13.97
N HIS A 350 4.97 0.43 -12.81
CA HIS A 350 5.87 -0.71 -12.75
C HIS A 350 5.34 -1.98 -12.09
N HIS A 351 4.11 -2.00 -11.56
CA HIS A 351 3.56 -3.21 -10.92
C HIS A 351 2.74 -4.12 -11.83
N ASN A 352 2.33 -3.65 -13.00
CA ASN A 352 1.70 -4.50 -14.01
C ASN A 352 2.75 -5.00 -15.00
N VAL A 353 2.74 -6.30 -15.23
CA VAL A 353 3.44 -6.96 -16.34
C VAL A 353 2.79 -6.49 -17.64
N GLY A 354 2.90 -5.17 -17.91
CA GLY A 354 2.25 -4.50 -19.02
C GLY A 354 2.62 -5.15 -20.36
N GLY A 355 1.61 -5.51 -21.12
CA GLY A 355 1.76 -6.09 -22.46
C GLY A 355 1.76 -7.63 -22.52
N LEU A 356 1.92 -8.37 -21.40
CA LEU A 356 1.81 -9.83 -21.40
C LEU A 356 0.42 -10.36 -21.81
N PRO A 357 -0.69 -9.79 -21.29
CA PRO A 357 -2.02 -10.27 -21.67
C PRO A 357 -2.30 -10.12 -23.17
N GLU A 358 -1.88 -9.02 -23.76
CA GLU A 358 -2.07 -8.74 -25.19
C GLU A 358 -1.25 -9.69 -26.07
N LYS A 359 0.00 -9.96 -25.71
CA LYS A 359 0.88 -10.88 -26.44
C LYS A 359 0.44 -12.34 -26.37
N LEU A 360 -0.08 -12.80 -25.22
CA LEU A 360 -0.48 -14.17 -24.97
C LEU A 360 -1.99 -14.40 -25.18
N ASN A 361 -2.77 -13.36 -25.44
CA ASN A 361 -4.22 -13.41 -25.56
C ASN A 361 -4.92 -14.07 -24.36
N LEU A 362 -4.38 -13.80 -23.13
CA LEU A 362 -4.88 -14.33 -21.87
C LEU A 362 -5.84 -13.33 -21.18
N LYS A 363 -6.87 -13.86 -20.55
CA LYS A 363 -7.74 -13.07 -19.68
C LYS A 363 -7.04 -12.84 -18.33
N ILE A 364 -7.24 -11.67 -17.74
CA ILE A 364 -6.66 -11.35 -16.42
C ILE A 364 -7.61 -11.78 -15.31
N VAL A 365 -7.03 -12.35 -14.24
CA VAL A 365 -7.70 -12.60 -12.97
C VAL A 365 -6.85 -12.05 -11.82
N GLU A 366 -7.48 -11.21 -10.97
CA GLU A 366 -6.82 -10.47 -9.89
C GLU A 366 -7.53 -10.73 -8.55
N PRO A 367 -7.20 -11.81 -7.85
CA PRO A 367 -7.93 -12.24 -6.65
C PRO A 367 -7.88 -11.23 -5.50
N LEU A 368 -6.85 -10.38 -5.45
CA LEU A 368 -6.58 -9.48 -4.34
C LEU A 368 -6.94 -8.01 -4.64
N ARG A 369 -7.51 -7.74 -5.82
CA ARG A 369 -7.78 -6.39 -6.33
C ARG A 369 -8.55 -5.47 -5.35
N MET A 370 -9.32 -6.06 -4.46
CA MET A 370 -10.16 -5.35 -3.50
C MET A 370 -9.50 -5.17 -2.13
N LEU A 371 -8.30 -5.69 -1.89
CA LEU A 371 -7.66 -5.72 -0.58
C LEU A 371 -6.54 -4.69 -0.45
N PHE A 372 -6.46 -4.06 0.72
CA PHE A 372 -5.24 -3.39 1.18
C PHE A 372 -4.18 -4.40 1.62
N LYS A 373 -2.94 -3.96 1.75
CA LYS A 373 -1.79 -4.83 2.07
C LYS A 373 -1.93 -5.57 3.41
N ASP A 374 -2.46 -4.92 4.41
CA ASP A 374 -2.74 -5.51 5.72
C ASP A 374 -3.88 -6.54 5.65
N GLU A 375 -4.91 -6.28 4.83
CA GLU A 375 -5.98 -7.25 4.57
C GLU A 375 -5.47 -8.48 3.85
N VAL A 376 -4.54 -8.33 2.88
CA VAL A 376 -3.89 -9.46 2.21
C VAL A 376 -3.19 -10.36 3.23
N ARG A 377 -2.47 -9.79 4.21
CA ARG A 377 -1.83 -10.57 5.28
C ARG A 377 -2.86 -11.29 6.17
N ARG A 378 -3.97 -10.64 6.51
CA ARG A 378 -5.07 -11.27 7.29
C ARG A 378 -5.71 -12.41 6.52
N VAL A 379 -5.99 -12.23 5.24
CA VAL A 379 -6.49 -13.29 4.34
C VAL A 379 -5.48 -14.41 4.20
N GLY A 380 -4.19 -14.10 4.04
CA GLY A 380 -3.12 -15.11 4.01
C GLY A 380 -3.06 -15.95 5.28
N LYS A 381 -3.22 -15.34 6.45
CA LYS A 381 -3.31 -16.04 7.74
C LYS A 381 -4.52 -16.96 7.79
N GLU A 382 -5.69 -16.49 7.36
CA GLU A 382 -6.94 -17.28 7.27
C GLU A 382 -6.77 -18.48 6.32
N MET A 383 -5.95 -18.32 5.27
CA MET A 383 -5.64 -19.37 4.30
C MET A 383 -4.54 -20.34 4.74
N GLY A 384 -3.94 -20.13 5.91
CA GLY A 384 -2.84 -20.95 6.42
C GLY A 384 -1.50 -20.73 5.71
N VAL A 385 -1.31 -19.59 5.06
CA VAL A 385 0.00 -19.23 4.48
C VAL A 385 1.01 -19.06 5.60
N ALA A 386 2.20 -19.66 5.44
CA ALA A 386 3.23 -19.70 6.46
C ALA A 386 3.61 -18.30 6.97
N PRO A 387 3.79 -18.12 8.30
CA PRO A 387 4.15 -16.82 8.89
C PRO A 387 5.42 -16.22 8.28
N ASP A 388 6.40 -17.03 7.92
CA ASP A 388 7.65 -16.59 7.30
C ASP A 388 7.45 -15.94 5.91
N ILE A 389 6.38 -16.31 5.21
CA ILE A 389 5.98 -15.66 3.96
C ILE A 389 5.23 -14.36 4.29
N LEU A 390 4.25 -14.41 5.21
CA LEU A 390 3.38 -13.27 5.53
C LEU A 390 4.12 -12.11 6.18
N ASN A 391 5.16 -12.41 7.00
CA ASN A 391 5.95 -11.41 7.74
C ASN A 391 7.21 -10.99 6.98
N ARG A 392 7.39 -11.41 5.73
CA ARG A 392 8.52 -10.94 4.93
C ARG A 392 8.52 -9.43 4.80
N HIS A 393 9.71 -8.87 4.97
CA HIS A 393 9.94 -7.48 4.60
C HIS A 393 9.64 -7.27 3.11
N PRO A 394 9.14 -6.09 2.71
CA PRO A 394 9.00 -5.76 1.30
C PRO A 394 10.32 -5.98 0.57
N PHE A 395 10.25 -6.66 -0.58
CA PHE A 395 11.39 -6.86 -1.45
C PHE A 395 10.99 -6.41 -2.86
N PRO A 396 11.73 -5.49 -3.46
CA PRO A 396 11.33 -4.90 -4.73
C PRO A 396 11.37 -5.90 -5.88
N GLY A 397 10.53 -5.72 -6.89
CA GLY A 397 10.49 -6.61 -8.07
C GLY A 397 11.83 -6.77 -8.78
N PRO A 398 12.66 -5.71 -8.94
CA PRO A 398 14.01 -5.83 -9.50
C PRO A 398 15.02 -6.57 -8.59
N GLY A 399 14.63 -6.96 -7.38
CA GLY A 399 15.49 -7.67 -6.44
C GLY A 399 16.70 -6.86 -6.01
N LEU A 400 17.84 -7.54 -5.86
CA LEU A 400 19.12 -6.91 -5.52
C LEU A 400 19.66 -5.98 -6.62
N GLY A 401 19.07 -5.99 -7.82
CA GLY A 401 19.50 -5.16 -8.93
C GLY A 401 19.45 -3.65 -8.65
N ILE A 402 18.51 -3.19 -7.81
CA ILE A 402 18.41 -1.78 -7.38
C ILE A 402 19.10 -1.51 -6.04
N ARG A 403 19.81 -2.49 -5.51
CA ARG A 403 20.66 -2.38 -4.31
C ARG A 403 22.15 -2.51 -4.63
N ILE A 404 22.49 -2.67 -5.91
CA ILE A 404 23.84 -2.56 -6.43
C ILE A 404 23.90 -1.28 -7.25
N LEU A 405 24.49 -0.23 -6.69
CA LEU A 405 24.65 1.04 -7.40
C LEU A 405 25.69 0.90 -8.50
N GLY A 406 25.34 1.37 -9.71
CA GLY A 406 26.19 1.19 -10.89
C GLY A 406 25.87 -0.11 -11.65
N ASP A 407 26.87 -0.66 -12.35
CA ASP A 407 26.73 -1.88 -13.15
C ASP A 407 26.58 -3.14 -12.29
N ILE A 408 25.85 -4.11 -12.80
CA ILE A 408 25.56 -5.38 -12.10
C ILE A 408 26.45 -6.49 -12.69
N THR A 409 27.15 -7.20 -11.80
CA THR A 409 27.91 -8.40 -12.14
C THR A 409 27.58 -9.54 -11.17
N ALA A 410 27.79 -10.78 -11.58
CA ALA A 410 27.56 -11.95 -10.72
C ALA A 410 28.37 -11.88 -9.41
N GLU A 411 29.59 -11.31 -9.46
CA GLU A 411 30.42 -11.12 -8.27
C GLU A 411 29.84 -10.09 -7.31
N LYS A 412 29.40 -8.92 -7.82
CA LYS A 412 28.75 -7.91 -6.99
C LYS A 412 27.47 -8.41 -6.36
N VAL A 413 26.69 -9.20 -7.11
CA VAL A 413 25.49 -9.86 -6.57
C VAL A 413 25.86 -10.81 -5.44
N ARG A 414 26.89 -11.65 -5.61
CA ARG A 414 27.37 -12.55 -4.57
C ARG A 414 27.79 -11.80 -3.30
N LEU A 415 28.60 -10.74 -3.46
CA LEU A 415 29.03 -9.92 -2.32
C LEU A 415 27.84 -9.34 -1.55
N LEU A 416 26.86 -8.81 -2.29
CA LEU A 416 25.66 -8.24 -1.68
C LEU A 416 24.78 -9.31 -1.02
N GLN A 417 24.61 -10.48 -1.64
CA GLN A 417 23.88 -11.61 -1.07
C GLN A 417 24.47 -12.08 0.27
N GLU A 418 25.79 -12.19 0.35
CA GLU A 418 26.48 -12.58 1.58
C GLU A 418 26.29 -11.53 2.68
N ALA A 419 26.51 -10.25 2.37
CA ALA A 419 26.37 -9.16 3.33
C ALA A 419 24.92 -8.97 3.80
N ASP A 420 23.94 -9.04 2.87
CA ASP A 420 22.51 -8.95 3.18
C ASP A 420 22.04 -10.11 4.06
N ALA A 421 22.54 -11.33 3.80
CA ALA A 421 22.21 -12.49 4.62
C ALA A 421 22.69 -12.33 6.08
N ILE A 422 23.90 -11.81 6.30
CA ILE A 422 24.42 -11.53 7.65
C ILE A 422 23.54 -10.51 8.37
N PHE A 423 23.17 -9.42 7.69
CA PHE A 423 22.32 -8.39 8.29
C PHE A 423 20.92 -8.90 8.63
N ILE A 424 20.25 -9.56 7.68
CA ILE A 424 18.89 -10.08 7.86
C ILE A 424 18.84 -11.20 8.92
N ASN A 425 19.80 -12.11 8.91
CA ASN A 425 19.86 -13.16 9.93
C ASN A 425 20.16 -12.59 11.30
N GLY A 426 21.07 -11.62 11.40
CA GLY A 426 21.33 -10.92 12.65
C GLY A 426 20.07 -10.24 13.22
N LEU A 427 19.26 -9.59 12.39
CA LEU A 427 17.96 -9.02 12.83
C LEU A 427 17.02 -10.09 13.38
N LYS A 428 16.99 -11.29 12.76
CA LYS A 428 16.15 -12.40 13.20
C LYS A 428 16.66 -12.99 14.54
N GLU A 429 17.95 -13.21 14.65
CA GLU A 429 18.61 -13.76 15.85
C GLU A 429 18.42 -12.88 17.09
N GLU A 430 18.50 -11.55 16.91
CA GLU A 430 18.30 -10.57 18.00
C GLU A 430 16.83 -10.18 18.23
N GLY A 431 15.88 -10.80 17.49
CA GLY A 431 14.45 -10.52 17.61
C GLY A 431 14.00 -9.18 17.03
N LEU A 432 14.87 -8.45 16.33
CA LEU A 432 14.61 -7.11 15.78
C LEU A 432 13.88 -7.13 14.43
N TYR A 433 13.81 -8.29 13.77
CA TYR A 433 13.26 -8.40 12.42
C TYR A 433 11.84 -7.86 12.28
N ASN A 434 10.97 -8.17 13.25
CA ASN A 434 9.57 -7.74 13.20
C ASN A 434 9.34 -6.29 13.65
N GLU A 435 10.34 -5.64 14.24
CA GLU A 435 10.29 -4.21 14.58
C GLU A 435 10.64 -3.31 13.39
N VAL A 436 11.31 -3.88 12.39
CA VAL A 436 11.74 -3.21 11.17
C VAL A 436 10.73 -3.49 10.07
N TRP A 437 10.23 -2.43 9.41
CA TRP A 437 9.31 -2.58 8.27
C TRP A 437 10.03 -3.11 7.03
N GLN A 438 11.25 -2.59 6.76
CA GLN A 438 12.13 -3.06 5.68
C GLN A 438 13.60 -2.86 6.06
N ALA A 439 14.39 -3.92 5.87
CA ALA A 439 15.84 -3.89 5.99
C ALA A 439 16.50 -4.28 4.67
N ALA A 440 17.60 -3.62 4.34
CA ALA A 440 18.37 -3.81 3.12
C ALA A 440 19.84 -3.56 3.34
N THR A 441 20.68 -4.28 2.59
CA THR A 441 22.08 -3.96 2.38
C THR A 441 22.24 -3.43 0.95
N ILE A 442 23.00 -2.36 0.78
CA ILE A 442 23.25 -1.69 -0.50
C ILE A 442 24.75 -1.74 -0.81
N LEU A 443 25.12 -2.22 -1.99
CA LEU A 443 26.50 -2.22 -2.45
C LEU A 443 26.83 -0.89 -3.16
N LEU A 444 27.75 -0.14 -2.58
CA LEU A 444 28.14 1.18 -3.09
C LEU A 444 29.23 1.05 -4.18
N PRO A 445 29.22 1.91 -5.21
CA PRO A 445 30.20 1.88 -6.30
C PRO A 445 31.51 2.59 -5.91
N ILE A 446 31.90 2.48 -4.64
CA ILE A 446 33.11 3.09 -4.10
C ILE A 446 33.98 2.06 -3.39
N PHE A 447 35.29 2.32 -3.40
CA PHE A 447 36.27 1.52 -2.71
C PHE A 447 36.91 2.34 -1.59
N ALA A 448 37.15 1.69 -0.47
CA ALA A 448 37.75 2.29 0.71
C ALA A 448 39.09 1.60 1.04
N VAL A 449 39.99 2.38 1.57
CA VAL A 449 41.24 1.83 2.13
C VAL A 449 40.93 1.21 3.49
N GLY A 450 41.38 -0.01 3.71
CA GLY A 450 41.35 -0.73 4.97
C GLY A 450 42.71 -1.28 5.33
N VAL A 451 42.84 -1.77 6.55
CA VAL A 451 43.98 -2.53 7.04
C VAL A 451 43.48 -3.82 7.63
N MET A 452 43.85 -4.95 7.07
CA MET A 452 43.51 -6.29 7.56
C MET A 452 44.79 -7.05 7.87
N GLY A 453 45.01 -7.33 9.16
CA GLY A 453 46.30 -7.78 9.64
C GLY A 453 47.36 -6.70 9.37
N ASP A 454 48.49 -7.08 8.75
CA ASP A 454 49.57 -6.16 8.39
C ASP A 454 49.50 -5.66 6.94
N GLU A 455 48.42 -5.99 6.21
CA GLU A 455 48.24 -5.64 4.80
C GLU A 455 47.22 -4.54 4.60
N ARG A 456 47.52 -3.65 3.64
CA ARG A 456 46.59 -2.61 3.18
C ARG A 456 45.62 -3.21 2.17
N THR A 457 44.30 -3.06 2.41
CA THR A 457 43.27 -3.50 1.49
C THR A 457 42.63 -2.30 0.79
N TYR A 458 42.03 -2.56 -0.39
CA TYR A 458 41.25 -1.58 -1.14
C TYR A 458 40.02 -2.30 -1.68
N GLU A 459 38.89 -2.22 -0.93
CA GLU A 459 37.71 -3.04 -1.15
C GLU A 459 36.45 -2.19 -1.10
N GLN A 460 35.32 -2.79 -1.45
CA GLN A 460 34.02 -2.11 -1.55
C GLN A 460 33.41 -1.75 -0.20
N VAL A 461 32.48 -0.81 -0.25
CA VAL A 461 31.71 -0.32 0.88
C VAL A 461 30.26 -0.77 0.73
N VAL A 462 29.63 -1.21 1.83
CA VAL A 462 28.21 -1.46 1.88
C VAL A 462 27.51 -0.49 2.85
N ALA A 463 26.29 -0.09 2.50
CA ALA A 463 25.40 0.64 3.39
C ALA A 463 24.32 -0.32 3.92
N LEU A 464 24.08 -0.28 5.23
CA LEU A 464 22.93 -0.91 5.85
C LEU A 464 21.82 0.13 5.94
N ARG A 465 20.59 -0.27 5.64
CA ARG A 465 19.40 0.56 5.80
C ARG A 465 18.30 -0.25 6.46
N ALA A 466 17.74 0.28 7.53
CA ALA A 466 16.55 -0.25 8.16
C ALA A 466 15.57 0.91 8.42
N VAL A 467 14.31 0.71 8.10
CA VAL A 467 13.27 1.73 8.26
C VAL A 467 12.04 1.17 8.96
N THR A 468 11.36 2.04 9.71
CA THR A 468 10.01 1.84 10.21
C THR A 468 9.03 2.63 9.37
N SER A 469 7.87 2.05 9.06
CA SER A 469 6.82 2.69 8.28
C SER A 469 5.48 2.01 8.55
N LEU A 470 4.37 2.71 8.33
CA LEU A 470 3.04 2.12 8.35
C LEU A 470 2.56 1.73 6.94
N ASP A 471 2.87 2.54 5.95
CA ASP A 471 2.30 2.44 4.61
C ASP A 471 3.33 2.54 3.47
N GLY A 472 4.61 2.78 3.80
CA GLY A 472 5.69 3.00 2.84
C GLY A 472 5.68 4.39 2.19
N MET A 473 4.71 5.27 2.50
CA MET A 473 4.67 6.65 2.00
C MET A 473 5.62 7.55 2.77
N THR A 474 5.60 7.41 4.09
CA THR A 474 6.58 8.02 4.99
C THR A 474 7.37 6.93 5.71
N ALA A 475 8.64 7.17 6.00
CA ALA A 475 9.47 6.23 6.72
C ALA A 475 10.52 6.95 7.56
N GLU A 476 10.69 6.46 8.78
CA GLU A 476 11.78 6.85 9.68
C GLU A 476 12.89 5.80 9.63
N TRP A 477 14.13 6.21 9.77
CA TRP A 477 15.23 5.26 9.95
C TRP A 477 15.10 4.55 11.29
N CYS A 478 15.41 3.26 11.33
CA CYS A 478 15.26 2.46 12.54
C CYS A 478 16.46 2.67 13.47
N HIS A 479 16.21 2.98 14.74
CA HIS A 479 17.24 3.14 15.77
C HIS A 479 17.72 1.77 16.28
N LEU A 480 18.43 1.03 15.44
CA LEU A 480 19.01 -0.26 15.83
C LEU A 480 20.08 -0.07 16.93
N PRO A 481 20.21 -1.01 17.88
CA PRO A 481 21.23 -0.93 18.92
C PRO A 481 22.64 -0.82 18.33
N TYR A 482 23.46 0.09 18.84
CA TYR A 482 24.84 0.27 18.36
C TYR A 482 25.68 -1.01 18.49
N ALA A 483 25.47 -1.80 19.55
CA ALA A 483 26.14 -3.09 19.73
C ALA A 483 25.79 -4.06 18.58
N PHE A 484 24.54 -4.10 18.16
CA PHE A 484 24.09 -4.89 17.02
C PHE A 484 24.72 -4.42 15.71
N LEU A 485 24.72 -3.11 15.44
CA LEU A 485 25.35 -2.55 14.23
C LEU A 485 26.85 -2.84 14.21
N GLY A 486 27.53 -2.75 15.37
CA GLY A 486 28.93 -3.09 15.51
C GLY A 486 29.22 -4.57 15.23
N LYS A 487 28.38 -5.47 15.76
CA LYS A 487 28.48 -6.92 15.50
C LYS A 487 28.30 -7.22 14.01
N VAL A 488 27.21 -6.72 13.38
CA VAL A 488 26.93 -6.95 11.97
C VAL A 488 28.05 -6.40 11.08
N SER A 489 28.57 -5.19 11.37
CA SER A 489 29.71 -4.62 10.64
C SER A 489 30.95 -5.51 10.73
N THR A 490 31.26 -6.01 11.91
CA THR A 490 32.41 -6.92 12.13
C THR A 490 32.21 -8.24 11.37
N ASP A 491 31.02 -8.81 11.45
CA ASP A 491 30.69 -10.08 10.78
C ASP A 491 30.77 -9.95 9.26
N ILE A 492 30.23 -8.87 8.68
CA ILE A 492 30.32 -8.61 7.23
C ILE A 492 31.78 -8.49 6.79
N ILE A 493 32.59 -7.66 7.46
CA ILE A 493 33.99 -7.44 7.10
C ILE A 493 34.81 -8.74 7.22
N ASN A 494 34.56 -9.55 8.21
CA ASN A 494 35.33 -10.78 8.44
C ASN A 494 34.91 -11.92 7.51
N GLN A 495 33.63 -12.01 7.12
CA GLN A 495 33.09 -13.15 6.39
C GLN A 495 32.97 -12.88 4.89
N VAL A 496 32.81 -11.62 4.46
CA VAL A 496 32.59 -11.26 3.04
C VAL A 496 33.85 -10.63 2.46
N LYS A 497 34.71 -11.46 1.88
CA LYS A 497 35.91 -10.97 1.18
C LYS A 497 35.51 -10.04 0.02
N GLY A 498 36.08 -8.85 0.00
CA GLY A 498 35.79 -7.79 -0.96
C GLY A 498 34.99 -6.61 -0.37
N ILE A 499 34.68 -6.66 0.93
CA ILE A 499 34.06 -5.58 1.68
C ILE A 499 34.90 -5.27 2.92
N ASN A 500 35.37 -4.03 3.05
CA ASN A 500 36.16 -3.59 4.20
C ASN A 500 35.53 -2.42 4.98
N ARG A 501 34.33 -1.98 4.60
CA ARG A 501 33.64 -0.88 5.30
C ARG A 501 32.14 -1.03 5.24
N VAL A 502 31.49 -0.78 6.39
CA VAL A 502 30.04 -0.76 6.55
C VAL A 502 29.62 0.62 7.07
N VAL A 503 28.57 1.20 6.48
CA VAL A 503 27.94 2.44 6.93
C VAL A 503 26.45 2.19 7.21
N TYR A 504 25.80 3.05 7.99
CA TYR A 504 24.38 2.97 8.28
C TYR A 504 23.66 4.23 7.78
N ASP A 505 22.61 4.07 6.96
CA ASP A 505 21.82 5.18 6.42
C ASP A 505 20.75 5.62 7.40
N ILE A 506 20.84 6.87 7.87
CA ILE A 506 19.95 7.51 8.84
C ILE A 506 18.99 8.52 8.20
N SER A 507 18.73 8.40 6.90
CA SER A 507 17.85 9.33 6.17
C SER A 507 16.38 8.94 6.32
N THR A 508 15.51 9.93 6.54
CA THR A 508 14.05 9.75 6.59
C THR A 508 13.42 9.88 5.19
N LYS A 509 12.23 9.35 5.00
CA LYS A 509 11.41 9.57 3.81
C LYS A 509 10.16 10.39 4.19
N PRO A 510 9.94 11.59 3.62
CA PRO A 510 10.85 12.36 2.79
C PRO A 510 12.04 12.93 3.58
N PRO A 511 13.13 13.47 2.96
CA PRO A 511 13.30 13.65 1.51
C PRO A 511 13.90 12.44 0.78
N ALA A 512 14.52 11.49 1.49
CA ALA A 512 15.04 10.27 0.87
C ALA A 512 13.91 9.31 0.43
N THR A 513 14.27 8.29 -0.35
CA THR A 513 13.41 7.12 -0.64
C THR A 513 13.77 5.95 0.28
N ILE A 514 12.95 4.89 0.31
CA ILE A 514 13.27 3.69 1.08
C ILE A 514 14.39 2.91 0.38
N GLU A 515 14.22 2.61 -0.90
CA GLU A 515 15.29 2.05 -1.74
C GLU A 515 16.18 3.17 -2.29
N TRP A 516 17.44 2.88 -2.60
CA TRP A 516 18.40 3.88 -3.10
C TRP A 516 18.31 4.11 -4.61
N GLU A 517 17.85 3.10 -5.37
CA GLU A 517 17.59 3.19 -6.82
C GLU A 517 16.13 2.88 -7.17
#